data_caf2dd997f547da6e2ef61ae58373dbf
#
_entry.id   caf2dd997f547da6e2ef61ae58373dbf
#
_cell.length_a   1.000
_cell.length_b   1.000
_cell.length_c   1.000
_cell.angle_alpha   90.00
_cell.angle_beta   90.00
_cell.angle_gamma   90.00
#
_symmetry.space_group_name_H-M   'P 1'
#
loop_
_entity.id
_entity.type
_entity.pdbx_description
1 polymer ?
#
loop_
_entity_poly.entity_id
_entity_poly.type
_entity_poly.pdbx_seq_one_letter_code
_entity_poly.pdbx_strand_id
1 'polypeptide(L)'
;ASHTGALAGNDALYDACLLQCGALRVPSLTAMMDAARLLLLEAVPLGNQLAVMTVSGGAGVLIADACEPAGLQLPDLKPEVAEALIPVLPSFVHPSNPLDITGNVLQDTPMIARTMQALSTDKDIHGIVLFIGMMHSIAGAFVQALSEARRQVHCPIVVIWVGAMDGSIRALEAAGIPVFLDIPQATQAIARCLQMQRTRAQIVRRAEVPATASAPDGGQALPTLSEWDGKQLLTSQDDVRLPKGWLLEAGDAPPPG
;
A
#
# COMPACT_ATOMS: atom_id res chain seq x y z
N ALA A 1 -24.13 32.71 6.02
CA ALA A 1 -24.03 31.26 6.11
C ALA A 1 -22.55 30.90 6.21
N SER A 2 -22.16 30.26 7.30
CA SER A 2 -20.79 29.77 7.50
C SER A 2 -20.49 28.69 6.46
N HIS A 3 -19.34 28.77 5.79
CA HIS A 3 -18.87 27.71 4.87
C HIS A 3 -18.62 26.37 5.58
N THR A 4 -18.76 26.31 6.90
CA THR A 4 -18.73 25.08 7.69
C THR A 4 -20.09 24.40 7.84
N GLY A 5 -21.19 25.06 7.49
CA GLY A 5 -22.55 24.49 7.61
C GLY A 5 -22.87 23.36 6.62
N ALA A 6 -22.06 23.19 5.58
CA ALA A 6 -22.21 22.12 4.59
C ALA A 6 -21.38 20.85 4.89
N LEU A 7 -20.64 20.83 5.99
CA LEU A 7 -19.68 19.75 6.30
C LEU A 7 -20.27 18.55 7.04
N ALA A 8 -21.57 18.57 7.37
CA ALA A 8 -22.24 17.50 8.08
C ALA A 8 -22.92 16.50 7.14
N GLY A 9 -22.19 15.94 6.19
CA GLY A 9 -22.66 14.83 5.37
C GLY A 9 -22.40 13.47 6.01
N ASN A 10 -23.06 12.42 5.49
CA ASN A 10 -22.78 11.05 5.90
C ASN A 10 -21.36 10.66 5.45
N ASP A 11 -20.48 10.38 6.40
CA ASP A 11 -19.07 10.07 6.17
C ASP A 11 -18.87 8.86 5.22
N ALA A 12 -19.72 7.84 5.34
CA ALA A 12 -19.70 6.67 4.48
C ALA A 12 -20.03 6.99 3.00
N LEU A 13 -20.88 8.01 2.76
CA LEU A 13 -21.17 8.47 1.39
C LEU A 13 -19.95 9.19 0.79
N TYR A 14 -19.24 10.00 1.58
CA TYR A 14 -18.01 10.62 1.13
C TYR A 14 -16.95 9.58 0.78
N ASP A 15 -16.76 8.56 1.64
CA ASP A 15 -15.83 7.47 1.38
C ASP A 15 -16.18 6.73 0.08
N ALA A 16 -17.44 6.36 -0.09
CA ALA A 16 -17.89 5.67 -1.30
C ALA A 16 -17.68 6.51 -2.56
N CYS A 17 -18.01 7.81 -2.50
CA CYS A 17 -17.88 8.72 -3.63
C CYS A 17 -16.40 8.91 -4.01
N LEU A 18 -15.54 9.19 -3.03
CA LEU A 18 -14.11 9.35 -3.26
C LEU A 18 -13.47 8.09 -3.82
N LEU A 19 -13.86 6.93 -3.29
CA LEU A 19 -13.40 5.64 -3.78
C LEU A 19 -13.82 5.42 -5.24
N GLN A 20 -15.06 5.70 -5.60
CA GLN A 20 -15.57 5.58 -6.98
C GLN A 20 -14.87 6.54 -7.95
N CYS A 21 -14.42 7.70 -7.48
CA CYS A 21 -13.65 8.66 -8.27
C CYS A 21 -12.14 8.33 -8.32
N GLY A 22 -11.69 7.27 -7.67
CA GLY A 22 -10.26 6.94 -7.57
C GLY A 22 -9.44 7.96 -6.79
N ALA A 23 -10.10 8.70 -5.89
CA ALA A 23 -9.46 9.67 -5.01
C ALA A 23 -8.98 8.99 -3.73
N LEU A 24 -7.83 9.44 -3.21
CA LEU A 24 -7.30 8.97 -1.94
C LEU A 24 -7.82 9.86 -0.81
N ARG A 25 -8.60 9.28 0.11
CA ARG A 25 -8.96 9.95 1.36
C ARG A 25 -7.89 9.67 2.42
N VAL A 26 -7.46 10.71 3.10
CA VAL A 26 -6.44 10.64 4.15
C VAL A 26 -6.95 11.26 5.46
N PRO A 27 -6.55 10.74 6.65
CA PRO A 27 -7.10 11.16 7.93
C PRO A 27 -6.49 12.46 8.46
N SER A 28 -5.39 12.93 7.91
CA SER A 28 -4.66 14.10 8.41
C SER A 28 -3.84 14.78 7.32
N LEU A 29 -3.41 16.03 7.57
CA LEU A 29 -2.47 16.73 6.68
C LEU A 29 -1.13 16.00 6.58
N THR A 30 -0.64 15.43 7.67
CA THR A 30 0.59 14.61 7.64
C THR A 30 0.43 13.43 6.69
N ALA A 31 -0.66 12.68 6.81
CA ALA A 31 -0.94 11.56 5.90
C ALA A 31 -1.10 12.00 4.44
N MET A 32 -1.60 13.22 4.19
CA MET A 32 -1.67 13.80 2.86
C MET A 32 -0.27 14.08 2.30
N MET A 33 0.60 14.69 3.11
CA MET A 33 1.99 14.96 2.71
C MET A 33 2.77 13.67 2.45
N ASP A 34 2.54 12.64 3.27
CA ASP A 34 3.20 11.34 3.12
C ASP A 34 2.78 10.63 1.82
N ALA A 35 1.49 10.63 1.54
CA ALA A 35 0.98 10.09 0.28
C ALA A 35 1.49 10.89 -0.94
N ALA A 36 1.48 12.22 -0.84
CA ALA A 36 1.99 13.10 -1.89
C ALA A 36 3.49 12.84 -2.15
N ARG A 37 4.29 12.63 -1.11
CA ARG A 37 5.72 12.29 -1.21
C ARG A 37 5.93 11.00 -2.03
N LEU A 38 5.20 9.93 -1.72
CA LEU A 38 5.28 8.67 -2.47
C LEU A 38 4.87 8.84 -3.93
N LEU A 39 3.80 9.58 -4.19
CA LEU A 39 3.25 9.77 -5.53
C LEU A 39 4.14 10.67 -6.39
N LEU A 40 4.64 11.78 -5.84
CA LEU A 40 5.49 12.75 -6.56
C LEU A 40 6.88 12.19 -6.88
N LEU A 41 7.40 11.31 -6.03
CA LEU A 41 8.69 10.65 -6.24
C LEU A 41 8.57 9.32 -7.02
N GLU A 42 7.35 8.99 -7.49
CA GLU A 42 7.07 7.72 -8.18
C GLU A 42 7.56 6.50 -7.39
N ALA A 43 7.46 6.58 -6.07
CA ALA A 43 8.02 5.60 -5.14
C ALA A 43 6.96 4.68 -4.53
N VAL A 44 5.74 4.65 -5.09
CA VAL A 44 4.72 3.69 -4.68
C VAL A 44 5.09 2.31 -5.23
N PRO A 45 5.21 1.28 -4.38
CA PRO A 45 5.44 -0.09 -4.83
C PRO A 45 4.39 -0.56 -5.84
N LEU A 46 4.76 -1.43 -6.77
CA LEU A 46 3.82 -1.98 -7.78
C LEU A 46 2.82 -2.98 -7.20
N GLY A 47 3.05 -3.44 -5.98
CA GLY A 47 2.20 -4.37 -5.26
C GLY A 47 2.55 -4.38 -3.78
N ASN A 48 1.94 -5.30 -3.03
CA ASN A 48 2.06 -5.33 -1.57
C ASN A 48 3.16 -6.25 -1.02
N GLN A 49 3.96 -6.90 -1.86
CA GLN A 49 5.07 -7.75 -1.42
C GLN A 49 6.34 -6.89 -1.32
N LEU A 50 6.87 -6.75 -0.12
CA LEU A 50 8.01 -5.89 0.17
C LEU A 50 9.20 -6.70 0.70
N ALA A 51 10.40 -6.30 0.33
CA ALA A 51 11.59 -6.68 1.07
C ALA A 51 11.92 -5.60 2.11
N VAL A 52 12.20 -6.01 3.32
CA VAL A 52 12.59 -5.12 4.41
C VAL A 52 14.06 -5.34 4.76
N MET A 53 14.83 -4.27 4.73
CA MET A 53 16.19 -4.24 5.24
C MET A 53 16.25 -3.38 6.49
N THR A 54 17.02 -3.79 7.47
CA THR A 54 17.17 -3.04 8.71
C THR A 54 18.60 -3.14 9.24
N VAL A 55 19.03 -2.13 9.98
CA VAL A 55 20.27 -2.14 10.76
C VAL A 55 20.03 -2.57 12.21
N SER A 56 18.83 -3.03 12.52
CA SER A 56 18.38 -3.41 13.88
C SER A 56 17.31 -4.50 13.81
N GLY A 57 17.60 -5.67 14.38
CA GLY A 57 16.66 -6.79 14.41
C GLY A 57 15.31 -6.44 15.04
N GLY A 58 15.30 -5.66 16.12
CA GLY A 58 14.05 -5.21 16.74
C GLY A 58 13.20 -4.34 15.83
N ALA A 59 13.81 -3.52 14.97
CA ALA A 59 13.07 -2.73 13.98
C ALA A 59 12.45 -3.62 12.90
N GLY A 60 13.12 -4.71 12.52
CA GLY A 60 12.57 -5.69 11.57
C GLY A 60 11.24 -6.28 12.06
N VAL A 61 11.17 -6.65 13.34
CA VAL A 61 9.94 -7.15 13.98
C VAL A 61 8.85 -6.08 13.97
N LEU A 62 9.16 -4.86 14.41
CA LEU A 62 8.20 -3.77 14.44
C LEU A 62 7.64 -3.41 13.04
N ILE A 63 8.47 -3.52 12.01
CA ILE A 63 8.01 -3.29 10.64
C ILE A 63 7.10 -4.43 10.19
N ALA A 64 7.42 -5.68 10.50
CA ALA A 64 6.57 -6.83 10.17
C ALA A 64 5.20 -6.69 10.83
N ASP A 65 5.16 -6.36 12.14
CA ASP A 65 3.93 -6.12 12.88
C ASP A 65 3.09 -4.97 12.31
N ALA A 66 3.74 -3.92 11.79
CA ALA A 66 3.05 -2.79 11.16
C ALA A 66 2.57 -3.10 9.73
N CYS A 67 3.23 -4.00 9.02
CA CYS A 67 2.87 -4.41 7.66
C CYS A 67 1.59 -5.25 7.63
N GLU A 68 1.41 -6.17 8.57
CA GLU A 68 0.30 -7.11 8.59
C GLU A 68 -1.08 -6.40 8.56
N PRO A 69 -1.42 -5.50 9.50
CA PRO A 69 -2.71 -4.79 9.49
C PRO A 69 -2.84 -3.81 8.32
N ALA A 70 -1.72 -3.40 7.71
CA ALA A 70 -1.70 -2.56 6.52
C ALA A 70 -1.92 -3.35 5.20
N GLY A 71 -2.03 -4.68 5.27
CA GLY A 71 -2.16 -5.56 4.10
C GLY A 71 -0.90 -5.64 3.24
N LEU A 72 0.24 -5.27 3.80
CA LEU A 72 1.56 -5.44 3.21
C LEU A 72 2.12 -6.81 3.59
N GLN A 73 2.87 -7.43 2.70
CA GLN A 73 3.40 -8.78 2.86
C GLN A 73 4.92 -8.76 2.80
N LEU A 74 5.53 -9.56 3.64
CA LEU A 74 6.98 -9.77 3.66
C LEU A 74 7.23 -11.25 3.31
N PRO A 75 7.26 -11.61 2.03
CA PRO A 75 7.45 -12.99 1.63
C PRO A 75 8.85 -13.50 1.99
N ASP A 76 8.98 -14.79 2.22
CA ASP A 76 10.28 -15.42 2.35
C ASP A 76 11.10 -15.19 1.08
N LEU A 77 12.41 -15.02 1.24
CA LEU A 77 13.32 -14.87 0.11
C LEU A 77 13.40 -16.16 -0.69
N LYS A 78 13.34 -16.04 -2.03
CA LYS A 78 13.59 -17.19 -2.90
C LYS A 78 15.01 -17.72 -2.72
N PRO A 79 15.23 -19.04 -2.91
CA PRO A 79 16.55 -19.63 -2.73
C PRO A 79 17.65 -18.91 -3.52
N GLU A 80 17.36 -18.52 -4.76
CA GLU A 80 18.31 -17.84 -5.64
C GLU A 80 18.73 -16.47 -5.10
N VAL A 81 17.78 -15.75 -4.48
CA VAL A 81 18.06 -14.45 -3.84
C VAL A 81 18.87 -14.66 -2.56
N ALA A 82 18.49 -15.64 -1.75
CA ALA A 82 19.22 -15.96 -0.52
C ALA A 82 20.70 -16.37 -0.83
N GLU A 83 20.90 -17.19 -1.86
CA GLU A 83 22.25 -17.59 -2.32
C GLU A 83 23.06 -16.38 -2.83
N ALA A 84 22.44 -15.46 -3.57
CA ALA A 84 23.07 -14.23 -4.06
C ALA A 84 23.46 -13.27 -2.92
N LEU A 85 22.77 -13.34 -1.77
CA LEU A 85 23.05 -12.51 -0.60
C LEU A 85 24.21 -13.06 0.24
N ILE A 86 24.49 -14.35 0.24
CA ILE A 86 25.55 -14.98 1.05
C ILE A 86 26.92 -14.29 0.85
N PRO A 87 27.43 -14.03 -0.37
CA PRO A 87 28.73 -13.38 -0.55
C PRO A 87 28.71 -11.88 -0.24
N VAL A 88 27.54 -11.26 -0.08
CA VAL A 88 27.36 -9.83 0.18
C VAL A 88 27.29 -9.55 1.68
N LEU A 89 26.68 -10.48 2.42
CA LEU A 89 26.41 -10.33 3.85
C LEU A 89 27.54 -10.89 4.71
N PRO A 90 27.72 -10.38 5.96
CA PRO A 90 28.58 -11.02 6.94
C PRO A 90 28.18 -12.48 7.17
N SER A 91 29.14 -13.36 7.39
CA SER A 91 28.95 -14.82 7.51
C SER A 91 27.97 -15.25 8.63
N PHE A 92 27.73 -14.39 9.60
CA PHE A 92 26.79 -14.64 10.71
C PHE A 92 25.37 -14.12 10.43
N VAL A 93 25.16 -13.40 9.32
CA VAL A 93 23.83 -12.91 8.91
C VAL A 93 23.15 -13.95 8.06
N HIS A 94 21.95 -14.35 8.46
CA HIS A 94 21.14 -15.28 7.69
C HIS A 94 20.23 -14.51 6.73
N PRO A 95 20.24 -14.81 5.41
CA PRO A 95 19.32 -14.19 4.46
C PRO A 95 17.87 -14.52 4.82
N SER A 96 17.10 -13.50 5.14
CA SER A 96 15.68 -13.59 5.51
C SER A 96 14.95 -12.30 5.12
N ASN A 97 13.65 -12.28 5.25
CA ASN A 97 12.86 -11.07 5.12
C ASN A 97 11.91 -10.96 6.34
N PRO A 98 12.09 -10.00 7.22
CA PRO A 98 13.06 -8.89 7.23
C PRO A 98 14.53 -9.32 7.30
N LEU A 99 15.40 -8.57 6.59
CA LEU A 99 16.84 -8.79 6.57
C LEU A 99 17.56 -7.81 7.50
N ASP A 100 18.12 -8.30 8.60
CA ASP A 100 18.97 -7.49 9.47
C ASP A 100 20.42 -7.51 8.96
N ILE A 101 20.84 -6.42 8.31
CA ILE A 101 22.22 -6.26 7.82
C ILE A 101 23.21 -5.83 8.90
N THR A 102 22.73 -5.65 10.13
CA THR A 102 23.49 -5.31 11.33
C THR A 102 24.31 -4.01 11.27
N GLY A 103 25.05 -3.73 12.35
CA GLY A 103 25.97 -2.58 12.42
C GLY A 103 27.19 -2.65 11.49
N ASN A 104 27.41 -3.76 10.78
CA ASN A 104 28.52 -3.88 9.82
C ASN A 104 28.42 -2.87 8.67
N VAL A 105 27.22 -2.37 8.40
CA VAL A 105 27.00 -1.28 7.44
C VAL A 105 27.83 -0.02 7.77
N LEU A 106 28.25 0.16 9.02
CA LEU A 106 29.14 1.25 9.44
C LEU A 106 30.55 1.14 8.83
N GLN A 107 30.99 -0.09 8.53
CA GLN A 107 32.32 -0.37 7.97
C GLN A 107 32.26 -0.58 6.45
N ASP A 108 31.15 -1.09 5.93
CA ASP A 108 30.91 -1.34 4.50
C ASP A 108 29.56 -0.77 4.05
N THR A 109 29.45 0.54 3.98
CA THR A 109 28.21 1.21 3.54
C THR A 109 27.79 0.82 2.10
N PRO A 110 28.70 0.58 1.13
CA PRO A 110 28.36 0.04 -0.19
C PRO A 110 27.62 -1.31 -0.17
N MET A 111 27.68 -2.07 0.94
CA MET A 111 26.90 -3.29 1.12
C MET A 111 25.40 -3.04 0.96
N ILE A 112 24.91 -1.86 1.32
CA ILE A 112 23.49 -1.49 1.15
C ILE A 112 23.06 -1.63 -0.31
N ALA A 113 23.83 -1.03 -1.22
CA ALA A 113 23.48 -1.05 -2.65
C ALA A 113 23.55 -2.49 -3.21
N ARG A 114 24.59 -3.25 -2.85
CA ARG A 114 24.72 -4.65 -3.28
C ARG A 114 23.58 -5.53 -2.77
N THR A 115 23.19 -5.34 -1.51
CA THR A 115 22.08 -6.09 -0.89
C THR A 115 20.74 -5.74 -1.58
N MET A 116 20.47 -4.47 -1.79
CA MET A 116 19.25 -4.03 -2.50
C MET A 116 19.22 -4.54 -3.95
N GLN A 117 20.35 -4.54 -4.63
CA GLN A 117 20.46 -5.10 -5.97
C GLN A 117 20.11 -6.59 -5.98
N ALA A 118 20.65 -7.38 -5.06
CA ALA A 118 20.34 -8.80 -4.93
C ALA A 118 18.83 -9.02 -4.63
N LEU A 119 18.25 -8.28 -3.68
CA LEU A 119 16.82 -8.36 -3.38
C LEU A 119 15.94 -8.00 -4.58
N SER A 120 16.33 -7.02 -5.38
CA SER A 120 15.56 -6.56 -6.55
C SER A 120 15.57 -7.54 -7.74
N THR A 121 16.38 -8.59 -7.69
CA THR A 121 16.36 -9.64 -8.73
C THR A 121 15.07 -10.46 -8.69
N ASP A 122 14.42 -10.54 -7.53
CA ASP A 122 13.10 -11.14 -7.41
C ASP A 122 12.01 -10.18 -7.89
N LYS A 123 11.36 -10.51 -8.99
CA LYS A 123 10.29 -9.70 -9.57
C LYS A 123 9.00 -9.69 -8.75
N ASP A 124 8.87 -10.62 -7.80
CA ASP A 124 7.74 -10.65 -6.88
C ASP A 124 7.95 -9.67 -5.71
N ILE A 125 9.14 -9.13 -5.54
CA ILE A 125 9.41 -8.02 -4.63
C ILE A 125 9.04 -6.71 -5.33
N HIS A 126 7.99 -6.07 -4.84
CA HIS A 126 7.40 -4.87 -5.45
C HIS A 126 8.02 -3.56 -4.94
N GLY A 127 8.78 -3.61 -3.86
CA GLY A 127 9.48 -2.48 -3.27
C GLY A 127 10.40 -2.90 -2.13
N ILE A 128 11.39 -2.06 -1.83
CA ILE A 128 12.33 -2.28 -0.73
C ILE A 128 12.14 -1.19 0.30
N VAL A 129 11.98 -1.57 1.57
CA VAL A 129 11.92 -0.66 2.72
C VAL A 129 13.21 -0.82 3.52
N LEU A 130 13.96 0.26 3.69
CA LEU A 130 15.15 0.28 4.55
C LEU A 130 14.86 1.06 5.82
N PHE A 131 15.10 0.44 6.97
CA PHE A 131 15.09 1.12 8.27
C PHE A 131 16.50 1.50 8.70
N ILE A 132 16.67 2.76 9.07
CA ILE A 132 17.89 3.33 9.63
C ILE A 132 17.57 3.98 10.96
N GLY A 133 18.37 3.64 12.00
CA GLY A 133 18.32 4.31 13.29
C GLY A 133 19.07 5.65 13.29
N MET A 134 19.40 6.16 14.49
CA MET A 134 20.15 7.39 14.66
C MET A 134 21.63 7.22 14.26
N MET A 135 21.93 7.41 12.98
CA MET A 135 23.26 7.21 12.40
C MET A 135 23.79 8.51 11.76
N HIS A 136 23.87 9.58 12.55
CA HIS A 136 24.25 10.90 12.05
C HIS A 136 25.70 10.97 11.54
N SER A 137 26.62 10.24 12.17
CA SER A 137 28.06 10.30 11.85
C SER A 137 28.39 9.78 10.43
N ILE A 138 27.56 8.93 9.87
CA ILE A 138 27.75 8.34 8.54
C ILE A 138 26.61 8.67 7.57
N ALA A 139 25.81 9.67 7.91
CA ALA A 139 24.64 10.06 7.10
C ALA A 139 24.99 10.32 5.63
N GLY A 140 26.11 10.99 5.37
CA GLY A 140 26.57 11.24 3.99
C GLY A 140 26.86 9.96 3.22
N ALA A 141 27.49 8.97 3.85
CA ALA A 141 27.78 7.66 3.24
C ALA A 141 26.50 6.89 2.93
N PHE A 142 25.50 6.93 3.83
CA PHE A 142 24.17 6.36 3.57
C PHE A 142 23.47 7.01 2.38
N VAL A 143 23.45 8.33 2.33
CA VAL A 143 22.85 9.07 1.20
C VAL A 143 23.51 8.67 -0.11
N GLN A 144 24.83 8.57 -0.13
CA GLN A 144 25.56 8.15 -1.34
C GLN A 144 25.23 6.71 -1.75
N ALA A 145 25.27 5.76 -0.80
CA ALA A 145 24.98 4.34 -1.07
C ALA A 145 23.55 4.12 -1.56
N LEU A 146 22.57 4.82 -0.95
CA LEU A 146 21.17 4.74 -1.34
C LEU A 146 20.92 5.39 -2.71
N SER A 147 21.56 6.52 -3.01
CA SER A 147 21.48 7.15 -4.31
C SER A 147 22.08 6.27 -5.42
N GLU A 148 23.14 5.53 -5.11
CA GLU A 148 23.70 4.52 -6.00
C GLU A 148 22.75 3.34 -6.20
N ALA A 149 22.21 2.78 -5.09
CA ALA A 149 21.24 1.69 -5.14
C ALA A 149 20.01 2.06 -6.01
N ARG A 150 19.49 3.29 -5.88
CA ARG A 150 18.32 3.75 -6.65
C ARG A 150 18.55 3.70 -8.17
N ARG A 151 19.77 3.90 -8.63
CA ARG A 151 20.11 3.81 -10.05
C ARG A 151 20.18 2.37 -10.59
N GLN A 152 20.39 1.41 -9.71
CA GLN A 152 20.61 -0.01 -10.06
C GLN A 152 19.42 -0.90 -9.78
N VAL A 153 18.52 -0.45 -8.89
CA VAL A 153 17.35 -1.22 -8.42
C VAL A 153 16.12 -0.84 -9.23
N HIS A 154 15.38 -1.83 -9.71
CA HIS A 154 14.22 -1.62 -10.58
C HIS A 154 12.92 -1.31 -9.82
N CYS A 155 12.83 -1.69 -8.54
CA CYS A 155 11.67 -1.42 -7.71
C CYS A 155 11.88 -0.15 -6.87
N PRO A 156 10.80 0.49 -6.39
CA PRO A 156 10.87 1.62 -5.49
C PRO A 156 11.61 1.30 -4.18
N ILE A 157 12.39 2.27 -3.70
CA ILE A 157 13.04 2.23 -2.40
C ILE A 157 12.35 3.25 -1.51
N VAL A 158 11.96 2.85 -0.30
CA VAL A 158 11.41 3.70 0.76
C VAL A 158 12.33 3.61 1.97
N VAL A 159 12.66 4.76 2.55
CA VAL A 159 13.53 4.80 3.73
C VAL A 159 12.75 5.24 4.95
N ILE A 160 12.87 4.50 6.03
CA ILE A 160 12.43 4.90 7.37
C ILE A 160 13.70 5.26 8.15
N TRP A 161 13.89 6.54 8.43
CA TRP A 161 15.10 7.01 9.10
C TRP A 161 14.76 7.81 10.35
N VAL A 162 14.84 7.13 11.50
CA VAL A 162 14.59 7.76 12.80
C VAL A 162 15.71 8.76 13.10
N GLY A 163 15.31 10.02 13.31
CA GLY A 163 16.25 11.11 13.57
C GLY A 163 17.03 11.58 12.33
N ALA A 164 16.50 11.37 11.12
CA ALA A 164 17.11 11.91 9.91
C ALA A 164 17.24 13.44 9.97
N MET A 165 18.35 13.96 9.47
CA MET A 165 18.56 15.39 9.31
C MET A 165 17.93 15.91 8.01
N ASP A 166 17.42 17.14 8.00
CA ASP A 166 16.79 17.76 6.83
C ASP A 166 17.64 17.70 5.56
N GLY A 167 18.96 17.84 5.68
CA GLY A 167 19.88 17.75 4.55
C GLY A 167 19.90 16.36 3.92
N SER A 168 19.88 15.30 4.74
CA SER A 168 19.83 13.90 4.29
C SER A 168 18.48 13.57 3.65
N ILE A 169 17.38 14.06 4.26
CA ILE A 169 16.03 13.87 3.71
C ILE A 169 15.96 14.48 2.31
N ARG A 170 16.32 15.77 2.18
CA ARG A 170 16.29 16.47 0.87
C ARG A 170 17.17 15.79 -0.18
N ALA A 171 18.35 15.31 0.20
CA ALA A 171 19.25 14.65 -0.72
C ALA A 171 18.69 13.30 -1.23
N LEU A 172 18.05 12.50 -0.36
CA LEU A 172 17.40 11.26 -0.76
C LEU A 172 16.14 11.51 -1.60
N GLU A 173 15.32 12.47 -1.23
CA GLU A 173 14.14 12.85 -2.02
C GLU A 173 14.53 13.37 -3.42
N ALA A 174 15.61 14.13 -3.52
CA ALA A 174 16.17 14.54 -4.83
C ALA A 174 16.66 13.36 -5.68
N ALA A 175 17.01 12.24 -5.03
CA ALA A 175 17.34 10.98 -5.70
C ALA A 175 16.11 10.08 -5.96
N GLY A 176 14.89 10.54 -5.70
CA GLY A 176 13.66 9.77 -5.87
C GLY A 176 13.41 8.74 -4.76
N ILE A 177 13.98 8.95 -3.57
CA ILE A 177 13.84 8.06 -2.41
C ILE A 177 13.10 8.80 -1.30
N PRO A 178 11.82 8.50 -1.04
CA PRO A 178 11.07 9.09 0.05
C PRO A 178 11.62 8.65 1.41
N VAL A 179 11.67 9.60 2.34
CA VAL A 179 12.10 9.37 3.72
C VAL A 179 10.95 9.61 4.67
N PHE A 180 10.70 8.63 5.54
CA PHE A 180 9.76 8.70 6.65
C PHE A 180 10.50 8.65 7.98
N LEU A 181 9.92 9.26 9.00
CA LEU A 181 10.56 9.34 10.31
C LEU A 181 10.07 8.27 11.28
N ASP A 182 9.02 7.54 10.91
CA ASP A 182 8.39 6.54 11.75
C ASP A 182 7.83 5.37 10.92
N ILE A 183 7.80 4.16 11.52
CA ILE A 183 7.36 2.92 10.88
C ILE A 183 5.88 2.97 10.49
N PRO A 184 4.93 3.30 11.40
CA PRO A 184 3.51 3.39 11.05
C PRO A 184 3.23 4.41 9.95
N GLN A 185 3.97 5.52 9.93
CA GLN A 185 3.84 6.55 8.91
C GLN A 185 4.15 5.99 7.51
N ALA A 186 5.26 5.29 7.36
CA ALA A 186 5.68 4.70 6.08
C ALA A 186 4.72 3.59 5.62
N THR A 187 4.43 2.62 6.49
CA THR A 187 3.59 1.47 6.13
C THR A 187 2.17 1.87 5.76
N GLN A 188 1.57 2.82 6.48
CA GLN A 188 0.25 3.34 6.17
C GLN A 188 0.22 4.18 4.89
N ALA A 189 1.26 4.98 4.63
CA ALA A 189 1.35 5.75 3.39
C ALA A 189 1.44 4.82 2.17
N ILE A 190 2.28 3.79 2.23
CA ILE A 190 2.41 2.77 1.18
C ILE A 190 1.06 2.08 0.96
N ALA A 191 0.43 1.57 2.02
CA ALA A 191 -0.83 0.83 1.92
C ALA A 191 -1.95 1.66 1.29
N ARG A 192 -2.11 2.93 1.69
CA ARG A 192 -3.10 3.85 1.13
C ARG A 192 -2.85 4.14 -0.35
N CYS A 193 -1.61 4.39 -0.74
CA CYS A 193 -1.28 4.63 -2.14
C CYS A 193 -1.52 3.39 -3.00
N LEU A 194 -1.20 2.19 -2.51
CA LEU A 194 -1.51 0.93 -3.18
C LEU A 194 -3.01 0.70 -3.34
N GLN A 195 -3.80 1.00 -2.30
CA GLN A 195 -5.26 0.91 -2.38
C GLN A 195 -5.81 1.85 -3.47
N MET A 196 -5.35 3.09 -3.51
CA MET A 196 -5.74 4.05 -4.55
C MET A 196 -5.39 3.54 -5.96
N GLN A 197 -4.18 3.01 -6.17
CA GLN A 197 -3.78 2.47 -7.47
C GLN A 197 -4.66 1.29 -7.89
N ARG A 198 -4.97 0.35 -6.98
CA ARG A 198 -5.88 -0.77 -7.23
C ARG A 198 -7.28 -0.29 -7.63
N THR A 199 -7.80 0.69 -6.90
CA THR A 199 -9.13 1.27 -7.19
C THR A 199 -9.15 1.94 -8.56
N ARG A 200 -8.14 2.75 -8.89
CA ARG A 200 -8.03 3.39 -10.20
C ARG A 200 -7.96 2.37 -11.34
N ALA A 201 -7.18 1.30 -11.18
CA ALA A 201 -7.12 0.23 -12.15
C ALA A 201 -8.47 -0.47 -12.35
N GLN A 202 -9.26 -0.66 -11.28
CA GLN A 202 -10.62 -1.23 -11.37
C GLN A 202 -11.58 -0.29 -12.09
N ILE A 203 -11.50 1.02 -11.84
CA ILE A 203 -12.33 2.03 -12.51
C ILE A 203 -12.06 2.02 -14.01
N VAL A 204 -10.79 2.02 -14.43
CA VAL A 204 -10.40 1.96 -15.84
C VAL A 204 -10.96 0.69 -16.49
N ARG A 205 -10.78 -0.47 -15.88
CA ARG A 205 -11.33 -1.74 -16.40
C ARG A 205 -12.86 -1.72 -16.53
N ARG A 206 -13.57 -1.09 -15.57
CA ARG A 206 -15.04 -0.96 -15.65
C ARG A 206 -15.46 -0.04 -16.79
N ALA A 207 -14.72 1.02 -17.06
CA ALA A 207 -15.01 1.92 -18.17
C ALA A 207 -14.79 1.28 -19.54
N GLU A 208 -13.94 0.25 -19.63
CA GLU A 208 -13.67 -0.52 -20.86
C GLU A 208 -14.75 -1.58 -21.15
N VAL A 209 -15.56 -1.96 -20.15
CA VAL A 209 -16.71 -2.84 -20.36
C VAL A 209 -17.83 -2.02 -20.98
N PRO A 210 -18.31 -2.36 -22.21
CA PRO A 210 -19.41 -1.66 -22.82
C PRO A 210 -20.62 -1.68 -21.87
N ALA A 211 -21.24 -0.54 -21.64
CA ALA A 211 -22.49 -0.46 -20.90
C ALA A 211 -23.56 -1.23 -21.68
N THR A 212 -23.75 -2.50 -21.39
CA THR A 212 -24.75 -3.37 -21.99
C THR A 212 -26.17 -3.08 -21.47
N ALA A 213 -26.29 -2.19 -20.50
CA ALA A 213 -27.56 -1.71 -20.00
C ALA A 213 -27.65 -0.19 -20.27
N SER A 214 -28.47 0.22 -21.21
CA SER A 214 -29.00 1.58 -21.24
C SER A 214 -29.65 1.83 -19.88
N ALA A 215 -29.18 2.84 -19.15
CA ALA A 215 -29.94 3.33 -18.02
C ALA A 215 -31.37 3.63 -18.55
N PRO A 216 -32.43 3.24 -17.87
CA PRO A 216 -33.78 3.60 -18.30
C PRO A 216 -33.84 5.12 -18.45
N ASP A 217 -34.31 5.54 -19.59
CA ASP A 217 -34.37 6.95 -20.02
C ASP A 217 -34.95 7.82 -18.91
N GLY A 218 -34.29 8.91 -18.59
CA GLY A 218 -34.46 9.64 -17.35
C GLY A 218 -35.86 10.21 -17.16
N GLY A 219 -36.29 10.23 -15.92
CA GLY A 219 -37.28 11.18 -15.42
C GLY A 219 -38.53 10.63 -14.77
N GLN A 220 -38.78 9.33 -14.74
CA GLN A 220 -39.82 8.79 -13.85
C GLN A 220 -39.15 8.26 -12.59
N ALA A 221 -39.51 8.83 -11.43
CA ALA A 221 -39.19 8.24 -10.15
C ALA A 221 -39.65 6.77 -10.17
N LEU A 222 -38.68 5.84 -10.12
CA LEU A 222 -39.03 4.43 -10.04
C LEU A 222 -39.93 4.24 -8.81
N PRO A 223 -41.04 3.51 -8.95
CA PRO A 223 -41.90 3.23 -7.82
C PRO A 223 -41.05 2.56 -6.75
N THR A 224 -41.28 2.89 -5.48
CA THR A 224 -40.65 2.20 -4.36
C THR A 224 -40.99 0.72 -4.44
N LEU A 225 -40.04 -0.11 -4.82
CA LEU A 225 -40.23 -1.56 -4.90
C LEU A 225 -40.26 -2.13 -3.48
N SER A 226 -41.13 -3.12 -3.24
CA SER A 226 -41.04 -3.94 -2.05
C SER A 226 -39.74 -4.75 -2.07
N GLU A 227 -39.29 -5.23 -0.93
CA GLU A 227 -38.12 -6.13 -0.87
C GLU A 227 -38.29 -7.35 -1.77
N TRP A 228 -39.51 -7.88 -1.86
CA TRP A 228 -39.84 -9.01 -2.72
C TRP A 228 -39.73 -8.66 -4.20
N ASP A 229 -40.31 -7.56 -4.63
CA ASP A 229 -40.23 -7.09 -6.03
C ASP A 229 -38.77 -6.78 -6.43
N GLY A 230 -37.98 -6.20 -5.51
CA GLY A 230 -36.57 -5.96 -5.71
C GLY A 230 -35.78 -7.27 -5.86
N LYS A 231 -36.08 -8.30 -5.07
CA LYS A 231 -35.51 -9.64 -5.22
C LYS A 231 -35.89 -10.28 -6.53
N GLN A 232 -37.14 -10.21 -6.96
CA GLN A 232 -37.59 -10.73 -8.26
C GLN A 232 -36.87 -10.06 -9.42
N LEU A 233 -36.70 -8.75 -9.37
CA LEU A 233 -35.98 -7.99 -10.39
C LEU A 233 -34.51 -8.43 -10.46
N LEU A 234 -33.85 -8.63 -9.33
CA LEU A 234 -32.46 -9.07 -9.27
C LEU A 234 -32.25 -10.52 -9.70
N THR A 235 -33.24 -11.41 -9.43
CA THR A 235 -33.19 -12.82 -9.91
C THR A 235 -33.32 -12.95 -11.42
N SER A 236 -33.82 -11.93 -12.10
CA SER A 236 -33.85 -11.90 -13.56
C SER A 236 -32.48 -11.62 -14.20
N GLN A 237 -31.45 -11.34 -13.38
CA GLN A 237 -30.06 -11.16 -13.80
C GLN A 237 -29.29 -12.46 -13.49
N ASP A 238 -28.78 -13.12 -14.51
CA ASP A 238 -28.17 -14.46 -14.43
C ASP A 238 -27.01 -14.60 -13.42
N ASP A 239 -26.41 -13.49 -13.02
CA ASP A 239 -25.21 -13.49 -12.14
C ASP A 239 -25.50 -13.17 -10.67
N VAL A 240 -26.76 -12.92 -10.26
CA VAL A 240 -27.08 -12.53 -8.87
C VAL A 240 -27.69 -13.70 -8.11
N ARG A 241 -26.95 -14.25 -7.14
CA ARG A 241 -27.45 -15.25 -6.21
C ARG A 241 -28.07 -14.58 -4.99
N LEU A 242 -29.38 -14.73 -4.84
CA LEU A 242 -30.11 -14.19 -3.71
C LEU A 242 -30.39 -15.30 -2.67
N PRO A 243 -30.48 -14.94 -1.37
CA PRO A 243 -30.97 -15.86 -0.36
C PRO A 243 -32.39 -16.33 -0.70
N LYS A 244 -32.69 -17.59 -0.43
CA LYS A 244 -34.07 -18.09 -0.54
C LYS A 244 -34.96 -17.29 0.40
N GLY A 245 -36.15 -16.91 -0.06
CA GLY A 245 -37.13 -16.18 0.69
C GLY A 245 -38.54 -16.53 0.22
N TRP A 246 -39.54 -16.19 1.03
CA TRP A 246 -40.94 -16.40 0.75
C TRP A 246 -41.71 -15.11 0.98
N LEU A 247 -42.71 -14.85 0.16
CA LEU A 247 -43.71 -13.84 0.42
C LEU A 247 -44.84 -14.54 1.22
N LEU A 248 -45.08 -14.10 2.44
CA LEU A 248 -46.18 -14.57 3.28
C LEU A 248 -47.27 -13.50 3.29
N GLU A 249 -48.52 -13.89 3.08
CA GLU A 249 -49.67 -13.04 3.32
C GLU A 249 -50.07 -13.07 4.81
N ALA A 250 -50.90 -12.09 5.21
CA ALA A 250 -51.34 -12.02 6.59
C ALA A 250 -52.18 -13.25 6.94
N GLY A 251 -51.65 -14.14 7.80
CA GLY A 251 -52.28 -15.39 8.21
C GLY A 251 -51.55 -16.67 7.75
N ASP A 252 -50.52 -16.54 6.88
CA ASP A 252 -49.74 -17.68 6.45
C ASP A 252 -48.78 -18.16 7.54
N ALA A 253 -48.65 -19.49 7.64
CA ALA A 253 -47.61 -20.10 8.47
C ALA A 253 -46.27 -20.12 7.76
N PRO A 254 -45.14 -19.82 8.44
CA PRO A 254 -43.82 -19.89 7.80
C PRO A 254 -43.56 -21.35 7.37
N PRO A 255 -42.85 -21.55 6.20
CA PRO A 255 -42.49 -22.87 5.76
C PRO A 255 -41.56 -23.55 6.78
N PRO A 256 -41.56 -24.87 6.88
CA PRO A 256 -40.64 -25.62 7.73
C PRO A 256 -39.19 -25.36 7.26
N GLY A 257 -38.28 -25.08 8.23
CA GLY A 257 -36.89 -24.73 8.03
C GLY A 257 -36.05 -25.85 7.39
#